data_170aa68b2027ab6af809aa849c185f2d
#
_entry.id   170aa68b2027ab6af809aa849c185f2d
#
_cell.length_a   1.000
_cell.length_b   1.000
_cell.length_c   1.000
_cell.angle_alpha   90.00
_cell.angle_beta   90.00
_cell.angle_gamma   90.00
#
_symmetry.space_group_name_H-M   'P 1'
#
loop_
_entity.id
_entity.type
_entity.pdbx_description
1 polymer ?
#
loop_
_entity_poly.entity_id
_entity_poly.type
_entity_poly.pdbx_seq_one_letter_code
_entity_poly.pdbx_strand_id
1 'polypeptide(L)'
;MNVRDDRMAYNIYSDPDLSATSRAFKSFVIDFCATKRLIHTYWALCNFGLYFSEETKEAYPEIAGGGAYAGLQLRDDGTKAIMAFWEMTVGAEKKIMRANRVYPKGDESNFGGEGEGTNCIRTYEWVEGNWYRMALHAWEDAQTGNTFVGQWVCDLATGKWDLISYFNTHLYNSALRGGMSLFQENYIGGVNQYEKREFRVKNMYVLDRADDEWKSLHTTRLSAGNGGAANKGGAYAFGAAEDYFWGSGGGLVADQEAYDKGSVSRAVLSIKQPAVPALGYVQVDSLTVAEGVASWSYTAKSNPQLSFTLAEYDAEGALVAETTVTRPEVTSLALTGKTAKVALTVKDIFGNTVTVKA
;
A
#
# COMPACT_ATOMS: atom_id res chain seq x y z
N MET A 1 -21.49 -10.25 34.08
CA MET A 1 -21.94 -9.58 32.89
C MET A 1 -22.15 -10.65 31.81
N ASN A 2 -23.40 -10.89 31.38
CA ASN A 2 -23.64 -11.92 30.38
C ASN A 2 -23.25 -11.36 29.02
N VAL A 3 -22.16 -11.86 28.47
CA VAL A 3 -21.79 -11.60 27.06
C VAL A 3 -22.81 -12.31 26.20
N ARG A 4 -23.50 -11.58 25.34
CA ARG A 4 -24.48 -12.20 24.42
C ARG A 4 -23.70 -12.91 23.32
N ASP A 5 -24.04 -14.16 23.07
CA ASP A 5 -23.36 -15.03 22.11
C ASP A 5 -23.63 -14.68 20.63
N ASP A 6 -24.52 -13.73 20.36
CA ASP A 6 -24.93 -13.29 19.03
C ASP A 6 -24.26 -11.97 18.54
N ARG A 7 -23.31 -11.43 19.30
CA ARG A 7 -22.64 -10.18 19.01
C ARG A 7 -21.54 -10.34 17.98
N MET A 8 -21.62 -9.61 16.88
CA MET A 8 -20.52 -9.53 15.91
C MET A 8 -19.59 -8.37 16.26
N ALA A 9 -18.29 -8.56 16.02
CA ALA A 9 -17.36 -7.45 16.09
C ALA A 9 -17.69 -6.41 15.02
N TYR A 10 -17.70 -5.13 15.41
CA TYR A 10 -17.82 -4.06 14.45
C TYR A 10 -16.52 -3.91 13.66
N ASN A 11 -16.67 -3.64 12.37
CA ASN A 11 -15.62 -3.09 11.57
C ASN A 11 -15.39 -1.63 11.96
N ILE A 12 -14.14 -1.22 11.98
CA ILE A 12 -13.74 0.18 12.22
C ILE A 12 -13.24 0.74 10.91
N TYR A 13 -13.79 1.89 10.51
CA TYR A 13 -13.44 2.60 9.29
C TYR A 13 -12.77 3.93 9.60
N SER A 14 -11.82 4.32 8.76
CA SER A 14 -11.19 5.64 8.78
C SER A 14 -11.21 6.19 7.37
N ASP A 15 -11.93 7.30 7.18
CA ASP A 15 -12.06 8.00 5.90
C ASP A 15 -11.32 9.35 6.01
N PRO A 16 -10.09 9.48 5.50
CA PRO A 16 -9.33 10.71 5.57
C PRO A 16 -10.01 11.87 4.85
N ASP A 17 -9.82 13.09 5.36
CA ASP A 17 -10.23 14.30 4.67
C ASP A 17 -9.29 14.58 3.48
N LEU A 18 -9.84 14.49 2.28
CA LEU A 18 -9.14 14.72 1.02
C LEU A 18 -9.53 16.08 0.37
N SER A 19 -10.18 16.97 1.11
CA SER A 19 -10.68 18.24 0.56
C SER A 19 -9.58 19.15 0.00
N ALA A 20 -8.36 19.06 0.53
CA ALA A 20 -7.20 19.83 0.10
C ALA A 20 -6.34 19.11 -0.97
N THR A 21 -6.88 18.11 -1.65
CA THR A 21 -6.15 17.28 -2.63
C THR A 21 -6.85 17.23 -3.98
N SER A 22 -6.13 16.84 -5.03
CA SER A 22 -6.69 16.55 -6.35
C SER A 22 -7.47 15.23 -6.41
N ARG A 23 -7.36 14.39 -5.37
CA ARG A 23 -7.87 13.01 -5.32
C ARG A 23 -7.23 12.05 -6.32
N ALA A 24 -6.10 12.41 -6.89
CA ALA A 24 -5.24 11.53 -7.67
C ALA A 24 -3.82 11.58 -7.09
N PHE A 25 -3.23 10.43 -6.79
CA PHE A 25 -2.01 10.36 -5.99
C PHE A 25 -0.97 9.45 -6.61
N LYS A 26 0.28 9.90 -6.63
CA LYS A 26 1.41 9.06 -7.01
C LYS A 26 1.79 8.08 -5.92
N SER A 27 1.67 8.50 -4.66
CA SER A 27 2.04 7.69 -3.51
C SER A 27 1.07 7.88 -2.34
N PHE A 28 1.01 6.86 -1.49
CA PHE A 28 0.36 6.88 -0.18
C PHE A 28 1.31 6.27 0.85
N VAL A 29 1.36 6.85 2.03
CA VAL A 29 2.15 6.35 3.17
C VAL A 29 1.30 6.37 4.43
N ILE A 30 1.41 5.32 5.24
CA ILE A 30 0.75 5.20 6.54
C ILE A 30 1.62 4.40 7.51
N ASP A 31 1.73 4.85 8.75
CA ASP A 31 2.30 4.07 9.84
C ASP A 31 1.19 3.38 10.63
N PHE A 32 1.35 2.09 10.84
CA PHE A 32 0.37 1.19 11.45
C PHE A 32 1.01 0.37 12.58
N CYS A 33 0.23 0.15 13.64
CA CYS A 33 0.57 -0.75 14.74
C CYS A 33 -0.68 -1.53 15.16
N ALA A 34 -0.66 -2.85 15.05
CA ALA A 34 -1.67 -3.69 15.72
C ALA A 34 -1.33 -3.78 17.21
N THR A 35 -2.05 -3.08 18.06
CA THR A 35 -1.83 -3.12 19.52
C THR A 35 -2.49 -4.31 20.17
N LYS A 36 -3.48 -4.90 19.48
CA LYS A 36 -4.07 -6.19 19.80
C LYS A 36 -4.42 -6.92 18.53
N ARG A 37 -3.63 -7.91 18.16
CA ARG A 37 -3.90 -8.75 16.99
C ARG A 37 -4.82 -9.91 17.35
N LEU A 38 -5.67 -10.25 16.40
CA LEU A 38 -6.55 -11.41 16.50
C LEU A 38 -6.61 -12.10 15.15
N ILE A 39 -6.67 -13.43 15.17
CA ILE A 39 -6.84 -14.24 13.95
C ILE A 39 -8.10 -13.82 13.19
N HIS A 40 -8.09 -13.99 11.87
CA HIS A 40 -9.16 -13.60 10.97
C HIS A 40 -9.42 -12.08 10.91
N THR A 41 -8.39 -11.30 11.25
CA THR A 41 -8.48 -9.85 11.14
C THR A 41 -7.72 -9.36 9.91
N TYR A 42 -8.39 -8.50 9.14
CA TYR A 42 -7.80 -7.73 8.07
C TYR A 42 -7.76 -6.25 8.46
N TRP A 43 -6.58 -5.68 8.38
CA TRP A 43 -6.35 -4.24 8.41
C TRP A 43 -6.04 -3.81 6.98
N ALA A 44 -7.08 -3.40 6.24
CA ALA A 44 -6.93 -2.76 4.95
C ALA A 44 -6.44 -1.33 5.20
N LEU A 45 -5.14 -1.13 5.10
CA LEU A 45 -4.50 0.15 5.43
C LEU A 45 -4.77 1.23 4.38
N CYS A 46 -5.13 0.83 3.17
CA CYS A 46 -5.55 1.71 2.10
C CYS A 46 -6.52 1.01 1.16
N ASN A 47 -7.71 1.57 1.02
CA ASN A 47 -8.63 1.28 -0.07
C ASN A 47 -8.59 2.45 -1.04
N PHE A 48 -8.41 2.16 -2.30
CA PHE A 48 -8.25 3.17 -3.34
C PHE A 48 -8.86 2.70 -4.66
N GLY A 49 -9.14 3.64 -5.55
CA GLY A 49 -9.44 3.36 -6.94
C GLY A 49 -8.24 3.64 -7.81
N LEU A 50 -8.39 3.45 -9.11
CA LEU A 50 -7.43 3.85 -10.12
C LEU A 50 -7.88 5.13 -10.82
N TYR A 51 -6.97 6.05 -11.05
CA TYR A 51 -7.20 7.25 -11.85
C TYR A 51 -7.14 6.88 -13.34
N PHE A 52 -8.18 7.20 -14.08
CA PHE A 52 -8.20 7.01 -15.53
C PHE A 52 -7.83 8.32 -16.22
N SER A 53 -6.62 8.38 -16.76
CA SER A 53 -6.15 9.50 -17.57
C SER A 53 -6.89 9.60 -18.90
N GLU A 54 -6.71 10.67 -19.65
CA GLU A 54 -7.29 10.78 -20.99
C GLU A 54 -6.72 9.73 -21.94
N GLU A 55 -5.41 9.44 -21.86
CA GLU A 55 -4.78 8.36 -22.65
C GLU A 55 -5.39 6.99 -22.32
N THR A 56 -5.66 6.74 -21.06
CA THR A 56 -6.36 5.50 -20.62
C THR A 56 -7.78 5.44 -21.20
N LYS A 57 -8.54 6.54 -21.16
CA LYS A 57 -9.91 6.59 -21.68
C LYS A 57 -9.97 6.49 -23.23
N GLU A 58 -8.97 7.01 -23.91
CA GLU A 58 -8.83 6.86 -25.36
C GLU A 58 -8.52 5.40 -25.73
N ALA A 59 -7.59 4.76 -25.02
CA ALA A 59 -7.25 3.35 -25.24
C ALA A 59 -8.37 2.38 -24.83
N TYR A 60 -9.13 2.73 -23.78
CA TYR A 60 -10.18 1.91 -23.18
C TYR A 60 -11.46 2.72 -22.99
N PRO A 61 -12.29 2.90 -24.05
CA PRO A 61 -13.56 3.63 -23.96
C PRO A 61 -14.48 3.04 -22.88
N GLU A 62 -15.20 3.90 -22.18
CA GLU A 62 -16.14 3.52 -21.11
C GLU A 62 -15.53 2.66 -19.97
N ILE A 63 -14.22 2.83 -19.74
CA ILE A 63 -13.56 2.11 -18.64
C ILE A 63 -14.19 2.47 -17.29
N ALA A 64 -14.45 1.46 -16.47
CA ALA A 64 -15.04 1.60 -15.15
C ALA A 64 -14.53 0.52 -14.18
N GLY A 65 -14.75 0.72 -12.87
CA GLY A 65 -14.29 -0.21 -11.83
C GLY A 65 -12.85 0.08 -11.40
N GLY A 66 -12.07 -0.97 -11.13
CA GLY A 66 -10.66 -0.84 -10.78
C GLY A 66 -10.41 -0.34 -9.36
N GLY A 67 -11.23 -0.75 -8.40
CA GLY A 67 -10.93 -0.59 -6.99
C GLY A 67 -9.76 -1.48 -6.57
N ALA A 68 -9.08 -1.10 -5.48
CA ALA A 68 -7.97 -1.86 -4.94
C ALA A 68 -7.88 -1.68 -3.43
N TYR A 69 -7.19 -2.61 -2.77
CA TYR A 69 -6.88 -2.48 -1.35
C TYR A 69 -5.53 -3.11 -1.04
N ALA A 70 -4.88 -2.58 -0.02
CA ALA A 70 -3.61 -3.08 0.48
C ALA A 70 -3.56 -3.00 2.00
N GLY A 71 -2.91 -3.96 2.65
CA GLY A 71 -2.80 -3.96 4.09
C GLY A 71 -2.13 -5.20 4.66
N LEU A 72 -2.45 -5.47 5.94
CA LEU A 72 -1.91 -6.59 6.71
C LEU A 72 -3.04 -7.47 7.24
N GLN A 73 -2.81 -8.77 7.30
CA GLN A 73 -3.77 -9.76 7.81
C GLN A 73 -3.13 -10.68 8.84
N LEU A 74 -3.95 -11.20 9.74
CA LEU A 74 -3.63 -12.39 10.53
C LEU A 74 -4.59 -13.52 10.13
N ARG A 75 -4.04 -14.58 9.56
CA ARG A 75 -4.74 -15.75 9.02
C ARG A 75 -4.38 -16.99 9.82
N ASP A 76 -5.06 -18.13 9.54
CA ASP A 76 -4.75 -19.43 10.16
C ASP A 76 -3.29 -19.86 9.94
N ASP A 77 -2.74 -19.50 8.79
CA ASP A 77 -1.37 -19.82 8.38
C ASP A 77 -0.37 -18.67 8.67
N GLY A 78 -0.71 -17.78 9.61
CA GLY A 78 0.18 -16.73 10.11
C GLY A 78 -0.07 -15.33 9.56
N THR A 79 0.89 -14.45 9.79
CA THR A 79 0.84 -13.04 9.39
C THR A 79 1.11 -12.87 7.90
N LYS A 80 0.32 -12.00 7.27
CA LYS A 80 0.37 -11.74 5.82
C LYS A 80 0.38 -10.25 5.52
N ALA A 81 0.95 -9.91 4.37
CA ALA A 81 0.65 -8.68 3.66
C ALA A 81 -0.17 -9.02 2.41
N ILE A 82 -1.10 -8.15 2.07
CA ILE A 82 -2.02 -8.35 0.95
C ILE A 82 -2.13 -7.08 0.12
N MET A 83 -2.21 -7.27 -1.20
CA MET A 83 -2.62 -6.26 -2.17
C MET A 83 -3.56 -6.91 -3.18
N ALA A 84 -4.66 -6.25 -3.50
CA ALA A 84 -5.67 -6.79 -4.40
C ALA A 84 -6.25 -5.69 -5.30
N PHE A 85 -6.61 -6.09 -6.53
CA PHE A 85 -7.27 -5.25 -7.52
C PHE A 85 -8.56 -5.91 -7.96
N TRP A 86 -9.66 -5.17 -7.89
CA TRP A 86 -10.92 -5.54 -8.51
C TRP A 86 -10.84 -5.38 -10.02
N GLU A 87 -11.64 -6.17 -10.73
CA GLU A 87 -11.78 -6.09 -12.17
C GLU A 87 -12.22 -4.70 -12.62
N MET A 88 -11.77 -4.35 -13.79
CA MET A 88 -12.26 -3.22 -14.58
C MET A 88 -13.13 -3.75 -15.72
N THR A 89 -14.01 -2.91 -16.25
CA THR A 89 -14.78 -3.18 -17.43
C THR A 89 -14.50 -2.15 -18.50
N VAL A 90 -14.51 -2.56 -19.78
CA VAL A 90 -14.17 -1.71 -20.92
C VAL A 90 -15.22 -1.85 -22.01
N GLY A 91 -15.61 -0.72 -22.61
CA GLY A 91 -16.54 -0.63 -23.71
C GLY A 91 -17.99 -0.92 -23.34
N ALA A 92 -18.90 -0.70 -24.29
CA ALA A 92 -20.34 -0.94 -24.11
C ALA A 92 -20.67 -2.39 -23.76
N GLU A 93 -19.87 -3.34 -24.20
CA GLU A 93 -20.02 -4.78 -23.88
C GLU A 93 -19.46 -5.15 -22.51
N LYS A 94 -18.89 -4.21 -21.76
CA LYS A 94 -18.27 -4.41 -20.43
C LYS A 94 -17.29 -5.57 -20.39
N LYS A 95 -16.38 -5.64 -21.39
CA LYS A 95 -15.30 -6.63 -21.40
C LYS A 95 -14.46 -6.49 -20.15
N ILE A 96 -14.15 -7.63 -19.53
CA ILE A 96 -13.34 -7.67 -18.30
C ILE A 96 -11.88 -7.38 -18.62
N MET A 97 -11.29 -6.50 -17.83
CA MET A 97 -9.85 -6.22 -17.78
C MET A 97 -9.37 -6.37 -16.33
N ARG A 98 -8.29 -7.13 -16.15
CA ARG A 98 -7.69 -7.40 -14.83
C ARG A 98 -6.30 -6.81 -14.78
N ALA A 99 -5.93 -6.24 -13.63
CA ALA A 99 -4.52 -6.02 -13.32
C ALA A 99 -3.84 -7.38 -13.16
N ASN A 100 -2.61 -7.51 -13.64
CA ASN A 100 -1.83 -8.73 -13.45
C ASN A 100 -0.64 -8.49 -12.51
N ARG A 101 -0.38 -9.44 -11.62
CA ARG A 101 0.77 -9.41 -10.74
C ARG A 101 2.06 -9.61 -11.54
N VAL A 102 3.02 -8.73 -11.34
CA VAL A 102 4.37 -8.80 -11.94
C VAL A 102 5.38 -9.33 -10.92
N TYR A 103 5.23 -8.93 -9.66
CA TYR A 103 6.07 -9.39 -8.56
C TYR A 103 5.23 -9.73 -7.32
N PRO A 104 5.58 -10.80 -6.57
CA PRO A 104 6.56 -11.84 -6.96
C PRO A 104 6.10 -12.64 -8.18
N LYS A 105 7.05 -13.21 -8.91
CA LYS A 105 6.74 -14.15 -10.01
C LYS A 105 6.07 -15.40 -9.45
N GLY A 106 5.26 -16.05 -10.25
CA GLY A 106 4.52 -17.27 -9.91
C GLY A 106 3.07 -17.21 -10.36
N ASP A 107 2.28 -18.21 -9.99
CA ASP A 107 0.88 -18.28 -10.35
C ASP A 107 0.07 -17.13 -9.77
N GLU A 108 -0.80 -16.55 -10.57
CA GLU A 108 -1.71 -15.51 -10.11
C GLU A 108 -2.77 -16.11 -9.18
N SER A 109 -3.04 -15.39 -8.10
CA SER A 109 -4.14 -15.69 -7.21
C SER A 109 -5.32 -14.78 -7.54
N ASN A 110 -6.45 -15.38 -7.90
CA ASN A 110 -7.70 -14.69 -8.13
C ASN A 110 -8.60 -14.85 -6.92
N PHE A 111 -9.44 -13.87 -6.69
CA PHE A 111 -10.47 -13.90 -5.65
C PHE A 111 -11.84 -13.67 -6.27
N GLY A 112 -12.88 -14.17 -5.59
CA GLY A 112 -14.27 -14.01 -5.97
C GLY A 112 -15.18 -14.03 -4.75
N GLY A 113 -16.47 -13.82 -4.95
CA GLY A 113 -17.48 -13.82 -3.90
C GLY A 113 -18.16 -12.45 -3.75
N GLU A 114 -17.48 -11.41 -3.34
CA GLU A 114 -17.97 -10.02 -3.29
C GLU A 114 -17.70 -9.24 -4.58
N GLY A 115 -17.23 -9.89 -5.61
CA GLY A 115 -16.71 -9.41 -6.86
C GLY A 115 -15.48 -10.22 -7.24
N GLU A 116 -14.95 -10.04 -8.44
CA GLU A 116 -13.78 -10.76 -8.91
C GLU A 116 -12.57 -9.85 -9.07
N GLY A 117 -11.37 -10.40 -8.95
CA GLY A 117 -10.14 -9.66 -9.10
C GLY A 117 -8.90 -10.51 -8.93
N THR A 118 -7.76 -9.84 -8.96
CA THR A 118 -6.43 -10.46 -8.77
C THR A 118 -5.82 -9.97 -7.48
N ASN A 119 -5.18 -10.85 -6.72
CA ASN A 119 -4.50 -10.48 -5.49
C ASN A 119 -3.09 -11.08 -5.38
N CYS A 120 -2.35 -10.58 -4.40
CA CYS A 120 -1.17 -11.18 -3.84
C CYS A 120 -1.31 -11.23 -2.32
N ILE A 121 -1.36 -12.43 -1.77
CA ILE A 121 -1.31 -12.65 -0.32
C ILE A 121 0.04 -13.31 -0.04
N ARG A 122 0.91 -12.60 0.67
CA ARG A 122 2.28 -13.03 0.94
C ARG A 122 2.53 -13.14 2.42
N THR A 123 3.26 -14.17 2.84
CA THR A 123 3.77 -14.25 4.21
C THR A 123 4.69 -13.04 4.45
N TYR A 124 4.37 -12.29 5.47
CA TYR A 124 5.14 -11.16 5.95
C TYR A 124 5.07 -11.17 7.48
N GLU A 125 6.21 -11.38 8.12
CA GLU A 125 6.27 -11.47 9.56
C GLU A 125 6.14 -10.09 10.19
N TRP A 126 5.03 -9.87 10.89
CA TRP A 126 4.81 -8.66 11.67
C TRP A 126 4.32 -9.01 13.08
N VAL A 127 4.61 -8.18 14.04
CA VAL A 127 4.47 -8.44 15.47
C VAL A 127 3.54 -7.43 16.11
N GLU A 128 2.69 -7.90 17.04
CA GLU A 128 1.83 -7.05 17.89
C GLU A 128 2.68 -6.03 18.65
N GLY A 129 2.24 -4.78 18.65
CA GLY A 129 2.90 -3.69 19.36
C GLY A 129 4.00 -2.97 18.56
N ASN A 130 4.50 -3.56 17.47
CA ASN A 130 5.48 -2.91 16.61
C ASN A 130 4.81 -1.99 15.58
N TRP A 131 5.53 -0.94 15.21
CA TRP A 131 5.12 -0.02 14.16
C TRP A 131 5.70 -0.41 12.80
N TYR A 132 4.85 -0.39 11.80
CA TYR A 132 5.18 -0.67 10.41
C TYR A 132 4.73 0.49 9.53
N ARG A 133 5.54 0.86 8.55
CA ARG A 133 5.15 1.81 7.51
C ARG A 133 4.77 1.07 6.25
N MET A 134 3.54 1.21 5.78
CA MET A 134 3.16 0.79 4.44
C MET A 134 3.29 1.95 3.47
N ALA A 135 3.87 1.70 2.31
CA ALA A 135 3.90 2.62 1.19
C ALA A 135 3.24 1.98 -0.04
N LEU A 136 2.41 2.74 -0.72
CA LEU A 136 1.94 2.46 -2.07
C LEU A 136 2.54 3.48 -3.02
N HIS A 137 2.96 3.03 -4.19
CA HIS A 137 3.46 3.91 -5.23
C HIS A 137 2.99 3.46 -6.60
N ALA A 138 2.54 4.42 -7.42
CA ALA A 138 2.18 4.22 -8.82
C ALA A 138 3.26 4.85 -9.71
N TRP A 139 3.75 4.10 -10.70
CA TRP A 139 4.77 4.57 -11.63
C TRP A 139 4.54 4.04 -13.04
N GLU A 140 5.07 4.75 -14.01
CA GLU A 140 5.09 4.28 -15.39
C GLU A 140 6.26 3.33 -15.61
N ASP A 141 5.98 2.18 -16.18
CA ASP A 141 6.99 1.22 -16.55
C ASP A 141 7.63 1.60 -17.90
N ALA A 142 8.94 1.80 -17.89
CA ALA A 142 9.69 2.24 -19.06
C ALA A 142 9.63 1.27 -20.25
N GLN A 143 9.31 0.00 -20.03
CA GLN A 143 9.27 -1.01 -21.08
C GLN A 143 7.90 -1.10 -21.75
N THR A 144 6.83 -0.91 -21.00
CA THR A 144 5.45 -1.11 -21.49
C THR A 144 4.65 0.18 -21.63
N GLY A 145 5.09 1.28 -20.98
CA GLY A 145 4.33 2.53 -20.85
C GLY A 145 3.11 2.41 -19.93
N ASN A 146 2.88 1.24 -19.35
CA ASN A 146 1.75 1.02 -18.44
C ASN A 146 2.05 1.55 -17.06
N THR A 147 1.02 1.95 -16.34
CA THR A 147 1.14 2.26 -14.92
C THR A 147 1.20 0.98 -14.09
N PHE A 148 2.24 0.88 -13.29
CA PHE A 148 2.38 -0.15 -12.27
C PHE A 148 2.05 0.43 -10.91
N VAL A 149 1.53 -0.40 -10.01
CA VAL A 149 1.25 -0.02 -8.61
C VAL A 149 1.86 -1.08 -7.70
N GLY A 150 2.64 -0.64 -6.72
CA GLY A 150 3.35 -1.51 -5.80
C GLY A 150 3.08 -1.19 -4.34
N GLN A 151 3.28 -2.23 -3.51
CA GLN A 151 3.20 -2.19 -2.06
C GLN A 151 4.55 -2.55 -1.45
N TRP A 152 5.01 -1.70 -0.53
CA TRP A 152 6.17 -1.94 0.34
C TRP A 152 5.75 -1.82 1.80
N VAL A 153 6.42 -2.57 2.66
CA VAL A 153 6.27 -2.46 4.11
C VAL A 153 7.64 -2.34 4.76
N CYS A 154 7.77 -1.38 5.67
CA CYS A 154 8.96 -1.16 6.49
C CYS A 154 8.67 -1.55 7.93
N ASP A 155 9.51 -2.36 8.52
CA ASP A 155 9.59 -2.48 9.98
C ASP A 155 10.31 -1.25 10.54
N LEU A 156 9.58 -0.38 11.23
CA LEU A 156 10.15 0.87 11.75
C LEU A 156 11.15 0.67 12.90
N ALA A 157 11.15 -0.50 13.56
CA ALA A 157 12.14 -0.79 14.58
C ALA A 157 13.53 -1.07 13.98
N THR A 158 13.57 -1.71 12.82
CA THR A 158 14.81 -2.04 12.12
C THR A 158 15.16 -1.07 10.99
N GLY A 159 14.14 -0.42 10.42
CA GLY A 159 14.25 0.41 9.22
C GLY A 159 14.28 -0.41 7.92
N LYS A 160 14.10 -1.74 8.00
CA LYS A 160 14.14 -2.63 6.85
C LYS A 160 12.84 -2.54 6.06
N TRP A 161 12.95 -2.33 4.76
CA TRP A 161 11.87 -2.37 3.80
C TRP A 161 11.80 -3.72 3.09
N ASP A 162 10.59 -4.21 2.89
CA ASP A 162 10.29 -5.36 2.05
C ASP A 162 9.31 -4.95 0.94
N LEU A 163 9.67 -5.26 -0.31
CA LEU A 163 8.73 -5.20 -1.44
C LEU A 163 7.76 -6.36 -1.32
N ILE A 164 6.48 -6.06 -1.16
CA ILE A 164 5.43 -7.09 -1.01
C ILE A 164 4.99 -7.59 -2.39
N SER A 165 4.49 -6.69 -3.20
CA SER A 165 4.04 -7.01 -4.55
C SER A 165 3.93 -5.75 -5.41
N TYR A 166 3.89 -5.93 -6.73
CA TYR A 166 3.41 -4.91 -7.63
C TYR A 166 2.68 -5.53 -8.84
N PHE A 167 1.78 -4.73 -9.40
CA PHE A 167 0.87 -5.13 -10.46
C PHE A 167 0.99 -4.18 -11.66
N ASN A 168 0.89 -4.74 -12.86
CA ASN A 168 0.61 -3.99 -14.06
C ASN A 168 -0.91 -3.75 -14.13
N THR A 169 -1.33 -2.51 -14.13
CA THR A 169 -2.75 -2.14 -14.24
C THR A 169 -3.26 -2.12 -15.67
N HIS A 170 -2.38 -2.21 -16.67
CA HIS A 170 -2.64 -2.00 -18.09
C HIS A 170 -3.11 -0.58 -18.47
N LEU A 171 -3.13 0.33 -17.51
CA LEU A 171 -3.55 1.71 -17.71
C LEU A 171 -2.35 2.58 -18.08
N TYR A 172 -2.61 3.67 -18.78
CA TYR A 172 -1.61 4.66 -19.17
C TYR A 172 -1.72 5.90 -18.28
N ASN A 173 -0.56 6.44 -17.86
CA ASN A 173 -0.48 7.68 -17.08
C ASN A 173 -1.52 7.72 -15.94
N SER A 174 -1.69 6.59 -15.26
CA SER A 174 -2.65 6.39 -14.18
C SER A 174 -2.03 6.72 -12.81
N ALA A 175 -2.83 6.61 -11.77
CA ALA A 175 -2.42 6.90 -10.39
C ALA A 175 -3.39 6.22 -9.41
N LEU A 176 -3.08 6.25 -8.12
CA LEU A 176 -4.03 5.95 -7.07
C LEU A 176 -5.11 7.03 -7.04
N ARG A 177 -6.37 6.66 -6.72
CA ARG A 177 -7.48 7.60 -6.69
C ARG A 177 -8.40 7.35 -5.50
N GLY A 178 -8.97 8.43 -4.98
CA GLY A 178 -10.19 8.38 -4.19
C GLY A 178 -9.98 8.32 -2.70
N GLY A 179 -10.72 7.46 -2.01
CA GLY A 179 -10.94 7.54 -0.58
C GLY A 179 -9.74 7.38 0.33
N MET A 180 -8.68 6.68 -0.09
CA MET A 180 -7.53 6.35 0.78
C MET A 180 -7.98 5.85 2.16
N SER A 181 -9.14 5.19 2.20
CA SER A 181 -9.77 4.78 3.45
C SER A 181 -9.10 3.55 4.04
N LEU A 182 -9.15 3.44 5.36
CA LEU A 182 -8.71 2.27 6.10
C LEU A 182 -9.91 1.59 6.73
N PHE A 183 -9.87 0.26 6.84
CA PHE A 183 -10.76 -0.46 7.73
C PHE A 183 -10.06 -1.61 8.48
N GLN A 184 -10.56 -1.89 9.68
CA GLN A 184 -10.30 -3.12 10.42
C GLN A 184 -11.52 -4.01 10.30
N GLU A 185 -11.34 -5.25 9.87
CA GLU A 185 -12.43 -6.19 9.64
C GLU A 185 -12.16 -7.55 10.28
N ASN A 186 -13.22 -8.18 10.81
CA ASN A 186 -13.28 -9.61 11.00
C ASN A 186 -13.84 -10.24 9.72
N TYR A 187 -12.98 -10.76 8.84
CA TYR A 187 -13.39 -11.26 7.53
C TYR A 187 -14.01 -12.67 7.54
N ILE A 188 -14.00 -13.34 8.68
CA ILE A 188 -14.77 -14.58 8.90
C ILE A 188 -15.87 -14.31 9.92
N GLY A 189 -17.08 -14.04 9.42
CA GLY A 189 -18.23 -13.77 10.27
C GLY A 189 -18.52 -14.90 11.27
N GLY A 190 -18.91 -14.54 12.49
CA GLY A 190 -19.28 -15.49 13.52
C GLY A 190 -18.13 -16.15 14.28
N VAL A 191 -16.88 -15.88 13.92
CA VAL A 191 -15.69 -16.42 14.61
C VAL A 191 -14.95 -15.29 15.31
N ASN A 192 -14.56 -15.53 16.59
CA ASN A 192 -13.78 -14.58 17.41
C ASN A 192 -14.35 -13.16 17.52
N GLN A 193 -15.69 -13.01 17.39
CA GLN A 193 -16.35 -11.70 17.43
C GLN A 193 -16.28 -11.02 18.80
N TYR A 194 -16.10 -11.78 19.87
CA TYR A 194 -16.00 -11.26 21.24
C TYR A 194 -14.61 -10.85 21.65
N GLU A 195 -13.62 -11.33 20.91
CA GLU A 195 -12.23 -11.06 21.22
C GLU A 195 -11.83 -9.71 20.64
N LYS A 196 -11.04 -9.00 21.41
CA LYS A 196 -10.60 -7.65 21.05
C LYS A 196 -9.52 -7.68 19.97
N ARG A 197 -9.72 -6.87 18.93
CA ARG A 197 -8.70 -6.46 17.96
C ARG A 197 -8.56 -4.94 17.99
N GLU A 198 -7.33 -4.46 17.99
CA GLU A 198 -7.07 -3.02 18.14
C GLU A 198 -5.87 -2.60 17.32
N PHE A 199 -5.95 -1.39 16.76
CA PHE A 199 -4.89 -0.79 15.96
C PHE A 199 -4.68 0.68 16.29
N ARG A 200 -3.50 1.16 15.90
CA ARG A 200 -3.16 2.59 15.84
C ARG A 200 -2.60 2.92 14.47
N VAL A 201 -2.90 4.13 13.98
CA VAL A 201 -2.36 4.66 12.72
C VAL A 201 -1.96 6.11 12.89
N LYS A 202 -0.89 6.49 12.18
CA LYS A 202 -0.39 7.86 12.10
C LYS A 202 0.40 8.07 10.81
N ASN A 203 0.94 9.28 10.63
CA ASN A 203 1.79 9.60 9.49
C ASN A 203 1.15 9.19 8.16
N MET A 204 -0.15 9.54 8.00
CA MET A 204 -0.87 9.34 6.76
C MET A 204 -0.60 10.49 5.80
N TYR A 205 -0.04 10.19 4.64
CA TYR A 205 0.28 11.18 3.61
C TYR A 205 -0.02 10.65 2.22
N VAL A 206 -0.32 11.56 1.32
CA VAL A 206 -0.39 11.30 -0.13
C VAL A 206 0.56 12.22 -0.87
N LEU A 207 1.21 11.73 -1.91
CA LEU A 207 1.89 12.55 -2.90
C LEU A 207 0.88 12.91 -3.98
N ASP A 208 0.41 14.15 -3.98
CA ASP A 208 -0.62 14.59 -4.89
C ASP A 208 -0.07 14.66 -6.32
N ARG A 209 -0.83 14.13 -7.28
CA ARG A 209 -0.41 14.07 -8.68
C ARG A 209 -0.43 15.43 -9.37
N ALA A 210 -1.26 16.36 -8.91
CA ALA A 210 -1.48 17.64 -9.58
C ALA A 210 -0.30 18.63 -9.38
N ASP A 211 0.34 18.58 -8.22
CA ASP A 211 1.40 19.54 -7.85
C ASP A 211 2.71 18.89 -7.39
N ASP A 212 2.77 17.55 -7.33
CA ASP A 212 3.90 16.78 -6.81
C ASP A 212 4.28 17.10 -5.36
N GLU A 213 3.31 17.53 -4.55
CA GLU A 213 3.51 17.84 -3.14
C GLU A 213 2.92 16.79 -2.23
N TRP A 214 3.60 16.54 -1.11
CA TRP A 214 3.06 15.74 -0.03
C TRP A 214 1.96 16.49 0.71
N LYS A 215 0.81 15.85 0.88
CA LYS A 215 -0.33 16.35 1.66
C LYS A 215 -0.54 15.46 2.88
N SER A 216 -0.65 16.10 4.03
CA SER A 216 -0.89 15.45 5.32
C SER A 216 -2.37 15.10 5.47
N LEU A 217 -2.67 13.84 5.78
CA LEU A 217 -4.03 13.35 6.05
C LEU A 217 -4.25 13.25 7.56
N HIS A 218 -4.09 14.37 8.27
CA HIS A 218 -4.15 14.46 9.73
C HIS A 218 -5.57 14.57 10.31
N THR A 219 -6.58 14.66 9.46
CA THR A 219 -8.00 14.67 9.83
C THR A 219 -8.70 13.51 9.16
N THR A 220 -9.50 12.76 9.91
CA THR A 220 -10.26 11.63 9.39
C THR A 220 -11.62 11.52 10.05
N ARG A 221 -12.58 10.96 9.32
CA ARG A 221 -13.83 10.50 9.88
C ARG A 221 -13.67 9.04 10.32
N LEU A 222 -13.63 8.80 11.62
CA LEU A 222 -13.73 7.46 12.17
C LEU A 222 -15.18 7.04 12.32
N SER A 223 -15.46 5.77 12.05
CA SER A 223 -16.77 5.18 12.24
C SER A 223 -16.67 3.70 12.57
N ALA A 224 -17.69 3.18 13.24
CA ALA A 224 -17.84 1.75 13.49
C ALA A 224 -19.14 1.27 12.83
N GLY A 225 -19.06 0.12 12.19
CA GLY A 225 -20.24 -0.45 11.53
C GLY A 225 -19.93 -1.83 10.95
N ASN A 226 -20.92 -2.47 10.38
CA ASN A 226 -20.84 -3.82 9.82
C ASN A 226 -21.43 -3.81 8.39
N GLY A 227 -20.94 -2.88 7.58
CA GLY A 227 -21.21 -2.89 6.15
C GLY A 227 -22.68 -2.75 5.72
N GLY A 228 -23.54 -2.17 6.57
CA GLY A 228 -24.96 -1.94 6.24
C GLY A 228 -25.92 -3.07 6.61
N ALA A 229 -25.48 -4.21 7.08
CA ALA A 229 -26.36 -5.16 7.75
C ALA A 229 -26.88 -4.54 9.06
N ALA A 230 -28.11 -4.83 9.42
CA ALA A 230 -28.70 -4.35 10.67
C ALA A 230 -27.80 -4.73 11.85
N ASN A 231 -27.00 -3.78 12.29
CA ASN A 231 -25.98 -3.97 13.32
C ASN A 231 -26.65 -4.29 14.64
N LYS A 232 -26.76 -5.54 14.91
CA LYS A 232 -27.29 -6.05 16.17
C LYS A 232 -26.20 -6.16 17.23
N GLY A 233 -25.38 -5.14 17.31
CA GLY A 233 -24.48 -4.97 18.41
C GLY A 233 -23.16 -5.73 18.29
N GLY A 234 -22.08 -5.03 18.06
CA GLY A 234 -20.70 -5.45 18.28
C GLY A 234 -20.01 -4.48 19.23
N ALA A 235 -19.02 -4.94 19.98
CA ALA A 235 -18.21 -4.05 20.77
C ALA A 235 -17.28 -3.24 19.88
N TYR A 236 -17.22 -1.95 20.09
CA TYR A 236 -16.34 -1.05 19.35
C TYR A 236 -15.89 0.13 20.21
N ALA A 237 -14.73 0.66 19.87
CA ALA A 237 -14.28 1.96 20.32
C ALA A 237 -13.30 2.53 19.29
N PHE A 238 -13.23 3.84 19.21
CA PHE A 238 -12.26 4.54 18.38
C PHE A 238 -12.01 5.95 18.92
N GLY A 239 -10.90 6.54 18.55
CA GLY A 239 -10.54 7.86 18.99
C GLY A 239 -9.25 8.37 18.38
N ALA A 240 -8.80 9.52 18.88
CA ALA A 240 -7.52 10.11 18.56
C ALA A 240 -6.75 10.40 19.85
N ALA A 241 -5.46 10.16 19.83
CA ALA A 241 -4.48 10.69 20.75
C ALA A 241 -3.82 11.93 20.13
N GLU A 242 -2.73 12.40 20.70
CA GLU A 242 -2.05 13.58 20.19
C GLU A 242 -1.50 13.39 18.77
N ASP A 243 -0.89 12.23 18.49
CA ASP A 243 -0.18 11.93 17.24
C ASP A 243 -0.64 10.68 16.50
N TYR A 244 -1.72 10.00 16.96
CA TYR A 244 -2.27 8.83 16.27
C TYR A 244 -3.78 8.71 16.43
N PHE A 245 -4.42 8.09 15.44
CA PHE A 245 -5.78 7.54 15.55
C PHE A 245 -5.73 6.11 16.02
N TRP A 246 -6.78 5.66 16.67
CA TRP A 246 -6.91 4.27 17.10
C TRP A 246 -8.32 3.74 16.90
N GLY A 247 -8.44 2.44 16.73
CA GLY A 247 -9.70 1.75 16.64
C GLY A 247 -9.63 0.37 17.27
N SER A 248 -10.76 -0.04 17.85
CA SER A 248 -10.91 -1.33 18.53
C SER A 248 -12.25 -1.94 18.16
N GLY A 249 -12.25 -3.20 17.74
CA GLY A 249 -13.44 -4.00 17.51
C GLY A 249 -13.41 -5.28 18.33
N GLY A 250 -14.59 -5.72 18.82
CA GLY A 250 -14.71 -6.87 19.73
C GLY A 250 -14.40 -6.54 21.20
N GLY A 251 -14.60 -7.49 22.09
CA GLY A 251 -14.43 -7.34 23.52
C GLY A 251 -15.64 -6.68 24.20
N LEU A 252 -15.44 -6.26 25.45
CA LEU A 252 -16.48 -5.56 26.22
C LEU A 252 -16.44 -4.07 25.94
N VAL A 253 -17.59 -3.44 25.75
CA VAL A 253 -17.71 -1.99 25.65
C VAL A 253 -18.14 -1.36 26.96
N ALA A 254 -17.65 -0.14 27.21
CA ALA A 254 -18.07 0.64 28.35
C ALA A 254 -19.52 1.16 28.20
N ASP A 255 -19.90 1.51 26.99
CA ASP A 255 -21.24 2.04 26.65
C ASP A 255 -22.14 0.94 26.10
N GLN A 256 -22.81 0.22 27.03
CA GLN A 256 -23.74 -0.85 26.69
C GLN A 256 -25.02 -0.31 26.04
N GLU A 257 -25.43 0.91 26.33
CA GLU A 257 -26.67 1.49 25.79
C GLU A 257 -26.50 1.87 24.32
N ALA A 258 -25.41 2.54 23.95
CA ALA A 258 -25.08 2.83 22.55
C ALA A 258 -24.93 1.56 21.73
N TYR A 259 -24.32 0.55 22.33
CA TYR A 259 -24.15 -0.79 21.80
C TYR A 259 -25.51 -1.48 21.49
N ASP A 260 -26.44 -1.52 22.45
CA ASP A 260 -27.73 -2.20 22.30
C ASP A 260 -28.64 -1.51 21.27
N LYS A 261 -28.48 -0.22 21.05
CA LYS A 261 -29.22 0.55 20.03
C LYS A 261 -28.77 0.28 18.61
N GLY A 262 -27.64 -0.42 18.42
CA GLY A 262 -27.09 -0.71 17.09
C GLY A 262 -26.70 0.54 16.30
N SER A 263 -26.42 1.65 16.99
CA SER A 263 -26.09 2.92 16.35
C SER A 263 -24.67 2.86 15.76
N VAL A 264 -24.55 3.26 14.49
CA VAL A 264 -23.24 3.52 13.88
C VAL A 264 -22.70 4.80 14.51
N SER A 265 -21.64 4.68 15.30
CA SER A 265 -20.95 5.84 15.84
C SER A 265 -20.03 6.43 14.77
N ARG A 266 -19.96 7.77 14.72
CA ARG A 266 -19.09 8.51 13.79
C ARG A 266 -18.51 9.73 14.49
N ALA A 267 -17.23 10.00 14.24
CA ALA A 267 -16.58 11.23 14.70
C ALA A 267 -15.56 11.69 13.65
N VAL A 268 -15.48 13.00 13.46
CA VAL A 268 -14.37 13.63 12.72
C VAL A 268 -13.32 14.03 13.76
N LEU A 269 -12.12 13.50 13.62
CA LEU A 269 -11.02 13.66 14.56
C LEU A 269 -9.76 14.11 13.83
N SER A 270 -8.89 14.80 14.54
CA SER A 270 -7.61 15.26 14.02
C SER A 270 -6.48 14.91 14.98
N ILE A 271 -5.29 14.72 14.42
CA ILE A 271 -4.05 14.46 15.17
C ILE A 271 -3.00 15.50 14.80
N LYS A 272 -1.96 15.60 15.61
CA LYS A 272 -0.78 16.39 15.27
C LYS A 272 0.18 15.53 14.46
N GLN A 273 0.47 15.95 13.24
CA GLN A 273 1.56 15.38 12.44
C GLN A 273 2.19 16.47 11.57
N PRO A 274 3.48 16.32 11.16
CA PRO A 274 4.14 17.26 10.27
C PRO A 274 3.38 17.48 8.96
N ALA A 275 3.56 18.61 8.31
CA ALA A 275 2.95 18.91 7.02
C ALA A 275 3.47 17.97 5.91
N VAL A 276 4.74 17.55 6.01
CA VAL A 276 5.38 16.63 5.08
C VAL A 276 5.92 15.41 5.82
N PRO A 277 5.95 14.21 5.20
CA PRO A 277 6.46 13.01 5.85
C PRO A 277 7.98 13.07 6.04
N ALA A 278 8.45 12.55 7.17
CA ALA A 278 9.87 12.25 7.36
C ALA A 278 10.19 10.91 6.68
N LEU A 279 10.64 10.99 5.43
CA LEU A 279 11.06 9.85 4.62
C LEU A 279 12.59 9.85 4.52
N GLY A 280 13.18 8.68 4.61
CA GLY A 280 14.60 8.50 4.33
C GLY A 280 14.94 8.73 2.85
N TYR A 281 16.07 8.25 2.43
CA TYR A 281 16.52 8.26 1.05
C TYR A 281 17.25 6.95 0.71
N VAL A 282 17.39 6.66 -0.58
CA VAL A 282 18.11 5.49 -1.06
C VAL A 282 19.60 5.61 -0.76
N GLN A 283 20.21 4.52 -0.27
CA GLN A 283 21.63 4.46 0.11
C GLN A 283 22.24 3.17 -0.46
N VAL A 284 23.01 3.33 -1.53
CA VAL A 284 23.75 2.20 -2.12
C VAL A 284 24.93 1.86 -1.20
N ASP A 285 25.00 0.61 -0.77
CA ASP A 285 26.10 0.08 0.05
C ASP A 285 27.29 -0.35 -0.80
N SER A 286 27.02 -1.04 -1.91
CA SER A 286 28.06 -1.49 -2.85
C SER A 286 27.60 -1.40 -4.30
N LEU A 287 28.55 -1.15 -5.20
CA LEU A 287 28.44 -1.35 -6.64
C LEU A 287 29.69 -2.10 -7.09
N THR A 288 29.52 -3.27 -7.68
CA THR A 288 30.61 -4.15 -8.16
C THR A 288 30.40 -4.51 -9.61
N VAL A 289 31.51 -4.68 -10.33
CA VAL A 289 31.54 -5.21 -11.70
C VAL A 289 32.39 -6.46 -11.72
N ALA A 290 31.79 -7.58 -12.05
CA ALA A 290 32.46 -8.85 -12.16
C ALA A 290 31.85 -9.68 -13.32
N GLU A 291 32.70 -10.34 -14.09
CA GLU A 291 32.29 -11.25 -15.18
C GLU A 291 31.27 -10.62 -16.17
N GLY A 292 31.42 -9.32 -16.45
CA GLY A 292 30.51 -8.60 -17.34
C GLY A 292 29.15 -8.29 -16.76
N VAL A 293 28.99 -8.34 -15.42
CA VAL A 293 27.75 -8.00 -14.72
C VAL A 293 28.04 -6.90 -13.70
N ALA A 294 27.25 -5.83 -13.71
CA ALA A 294 27.17 -4.88 -12.62
C ALA A 294 26.14 -5.37 -11.60
N SER A 295 26.51 -5.36 -10.31
CA SER A 295 25.61 -5.75 -9.19
C SER A 295 25.75 -4.74 -8.06
N TRP A 296 24.65 -4.47 -7.36
CA TRP A 296 24.64 -3.50 -6.26
C TRP A 296 23.77 -3.96 -5.09
N SER A 297 24.05 -3.40 -3.93
CA SER A 297 23.30 -3.62 -2.70
C SER A 297 22.99 -2.31 -1.99
N TYR A 298 22.13 -2.39 -1.00
CA TYR A 298 21.65 -1.24 -0.21
C TYR A 298 21.99 -1.43 1.26
N THR A 299 22.20 -0.30 1.95
CA THR A 299 22.29 -0.31 3.41
C THR A 299 20.98 -0.77 4.04
N ALA A 300 21.04 -1.29 5.26
CA ALA A 300 19.86 -1.86 5.95
C ALA A 300 18.69 -0.89 6.15
N LYS A 301 18.95 0.44 6.17
CA LYS A 301 17.94 1.48 6.36
C LYS A 301 17.68 2.29 5.10
N SER A 302 18.16 1.83 3.96
CA SER A 302 17.90 2.47 2.67
C SER A 302 16.42 2.43 2.33
N ASN A 303 15.90 3.53 1.77
CA ASN A 303 14.63 3.45 1.05
C ASN A 303 14.75 2.43 -0.10
N PRO A 304 13.64 1.74 -0.44
CA PRO A 304 13.64 0.78 -1.54
C PRO A 304 13.82 1.48 -2.89
N GLN A 305 14.60 0.87 -3.75
CA GLN A 305 14.69 1.23 -5.15
C GLN A 305 13.32 1.17 -5.80
N LEU A 306 13.02 2.14 -6.66
CA LEU A 306 11.93 2.08 -7.63
C LEU A 306 12.48 1.73 -9.01
N SER A 307 13.54 2.43 -9.41
CA SER A 307 14.16 2.30 -10.72
C SER A 307 15.64 2.62 -10.64
N PHE A 308 16.35 2.26 -11.70
CA PHE A 308 17.74 2.66 -11.86
C PHE A 308 18.08 2.96 -13.33
N THR A 309 19.11 3.76 -13.52
CA THR A 309 19.78 3.97 -14.80
C THR A 309 21.24 3.56 -14.63
N LEU A 310 21.72 2.64 -15.46
CA LEU A 310 23.12 2.22 -15.54
C LEU A 310 23.72 2.78 -16.82
N ALA A 311 24.70 3.67 -16.67
CA ALA A 311 25.50 4.20 -17.77
C ALA A 311 26.85 3.48 -17.81
N GLU A 312 27.25 3.02 -19.01
CA GLU A 312 28.47 2.27 -19.29
C GLU A 312 29.43 3.15 -20.09
N TYR A 313 30.69 3.17 -19.70
CA TYR A 313 31.74 3.96 -20.34
C TYR A 313 32.92 3.08 -20.77
N ASP A 314 33.53 3.42 -21.89
CA ASP A 314 34.77 2.79 -22.31
C ASP A 314 36.01 3.27 -21.51
N ALA A 315 37.20 2.83 -21.90
CA ALA A 315 38.45 3.19 -21.24
C ALA A 315 38.81 4.69 -21.42
N GLU A 316 38.35 5.30 -22.50
CA GLU A 316 38.56 6.71 -22.85
C GLU A 316 37.51 7.62 -22.14
N GLY A 317 36.47 7.02 -21.54
CA GLY A 317 35.44 7.71 -20.82
C GLY A 317 34.24 8.13 -21.70
N ALA A 318 34.13 7.60 -22.94
CA ALA A 318 32.96 7.81 -23.79
C ALA A 318 31.82 6.90 -23.35
N LEU A 319 30.59 7.42 -23.42
CA LEU A 319 29.37 6.66 -23.13
C LEU A 319 29.18 5.57 -24.19
N VAL A 320 29.12 4.32 -23.76
CA VAL A 320 28.93 3.13 -24.62
C VAL A 320 27.48 2.70 -24.65
N ALA A 321 26.83 2.70 -23.47
CA ALA A 321 25.42 2.32 -23.33
C ALA A 321 24.79 3.01 -22.11
N GLU A 322 23.49 3.17 -22.16
CA GLU A 322 22.68 3.61 -21.03
C GLU A 322 21.38 2.80 -20.99
N THR A 323 21.09 2.21 -19.85
CA THR A 323 19.92 1.36 -19.66
C THR A 323 19.14 1.81 -18.43
N THR A 324 17.86 2.14 -18.61
CA THR A 324 16.93 2.44 -17.53
C THR A 324 15.97 1.29 -17.31
N VAL A 325 15.83 0.88 -16.04
CA VAL A 325 14.95 -0.22 -15.62
C VAL A 325 14.05 0.25 -14.48
N THR A 326 12.74 0.03 -14.63
CA THR A 326 11.70 0.39 -13.67
C THR A 326 11.15 -0.85 -12.94
N ARG A 327 12.08 -1.71 -12.52
CA ARG A 327 11.82 -2.95 -11.77
C ARG A 327 12.52 -2.88 -10.41
N PRO A 328 11.74 -2.68 -9.32
CA PRO A 328 12.29 -2.48 -7.98
C PRO A 328 13.18 -3.63 -7.47
N GLU A 329 12.89 -4.86 -7.90
CA GLU A 329 13.61 -6.06 -7.47
C GLU A 329 14.93 -6.32 -8.19
N VAL A 330 15.18 -5.61 -9.28
CA VAL A 330 16.40 -5.85 -10.10
C VAL A 330 17.57 -5.10 -9.49
N THR A 331 18.61 -5.83 -9.10
CA THR A 331 19.84 -5.30 -8.48
C THR A 331 21.11 -5.77 -9.19
N SER A 332 20.96 -6.23 -10.44
CA SER A 332 22.11 -6.56 -11.32
C SER A 332 21.72 -6.39 -12.77
N LEU A 333 22.72 -6.09 -13.62
CA LEU A 333 22.54 -5.95 -15.06
C LEU A 333 23.78 -6.43 -15.80
N ALA A 334 23.58 -7.22 -16.86
CA ALA A 334 24.66 -7.60 -17.77
C ALA A 334 25.15 -6.38 -18.58
N LEU A 335 26.47 -6.24 -18.72
CA LEU A 335 27.12 -5.16 -19.44
C LEU A 335 27.35 -5.50 -20.91
N THR A 336 27.55 -4.49 -21.73
CA THR A 336 27.72 -4.66 -23.21
C THR A 336 29.02 -5.31 -23.63
N GLY A 337 29.96 -5.54 -22.71
CA GLY A 337 31.26 -6.17 -22.98
C GLY A 337 32.38 -5.20 -23.42
N LYS A 338 32.08 -3.93 -23.64
CA LYS A 338 33.06 -2.87 -23.92
C LYS A 338 33.27 -1.92 -22.74
N THR A 339 32.69 -2.26 -21.61
CA THR A 339 32.58 -1.40 -20.45
C THR A 339 33.85 -1.44 -19.62
N ALA A 340 34.45 -0.28 -19.37
CA ALA A 340 35.56 -0.09 -18.47
C ALA A 340 35.16 0.53 -17.14
N LYS A 341 34.09 1.33 -17.14
CA LYS A 341 33.52 2.00 -15.96
C LYS A 341 32.00 2.03 -16.04
N VAL A 342 31.36 2.07 -14.89
CA VAL A 342 29.91 2.21 -14.80
C VAL A 342 29.52 3.35 -13.85
N ALA A 343 28.38 4.01 -14.13
CA ALA A 343 27.71 4.90 -13.22
C ALA A 343 26.27 4.40 -13.03
N LEU A 344 25.91 4.10 -11.79
CA LEU A 344 24.57 3.67 -11.40
C LEU A 344 23.85 4.84 -10.74
N THR A 345 22.75 5.27 -11.32
CA THR A 345 21.82 6.23 -10.71
C THR A 345 20.57 5.48 -10.27
N VAL A 346 20.30 5.45 -8.98
CA VAL A 346 19.12 4.81 -8.38
C VAL A 346 18.12 5.87 -7.97
N LYS A 347 16.85 5.64 -8.27
CA LYS A 347 15.71 6.42 -7.77
C LYS A 347 14.89 5.57 -6.81
N ASP A 348 14.58 6.10 -5.61
CA ASP A 348 13.72 5.42 -4.64
C ASP A 348 12.22 5.65 -4.91
N ILE A 349 11.38 4.92 -4.15
CA ILE A 349 9.90 5.01 -4.25
C ILE A 349 9.33 6.38 -3.83
N PHE A 350 10.15 7.26 -3.26
CA PHE A 350 9.77 8.62 -2.84
C PHE A 350 10.36 9.71 -3.73
N GLY A 351 11.09 9.31 -4.78
CA GLY A 351 11.62 10.20 -5.80
C GLY A 351 13.05 10.68 -5.54
N ASN A 352 13.69 10.30 -4.42
CA ASN A 352 15.09 10.65 -4.18
C ASN A 352 16.03 9.85 -5.07
N THR A 353 17.13 10.45 -5.47
CA THR A 353 18.13 9.83 -6.34
C THR A 353 19.51 9.85 -5.72
N VAL A 354 20.29 8.80 -6.01
CA VAL A 354 21.71 8.73 -5.69
C VAL A 354 22.48 8.17 -6.90
N THR A 355 23.69 8.67 -7.14
CA THR A 355 24.58 8.15 -8.18
C THR A 355 25.88 7.64 -7.55
N VAL A 356 26.27 6.42 -7.88
CA VAL A 356 27.53 5.78 -7.51
C VAL A 356 28.27 5.32 -8.74
N LYS A 357 29.60 5.18 -8.65
CA LYS A 357 30.47 4.78 -9.78
C LYS A 357 31.38 3.63 -9.38
N ALA A 358 31.69 2.74 -10.33
CA ALA A 358 32.66 1.66 -10.20
C ALA A 358 33.49 1.53 -11.49
#